data_e4b302c4d84c4f7d43e0a2aa9988cfb5
#
_entry.id   e4b302c4d84c4f7d43e0a2aa9988cfb5
#
_cell.length_a   1.000
_cell.length_b   1.000
_cell.length_c   1.000
_cell.angle_alpha   90.00
_cell.angle_beta   90.00
_cell.angle_gamma   90.00
#
_symmetry.space_group_name_H-M   'P 1'
#
loop_
_entity.id
_entity.type
_entity.pdbx_description
1 polymer ?
#
loop_
_entity_poly.entity_id
_entity_poly.type
_entity_poly.pdbx_seq_one_letter_code
_entity_poly.pdbx_strand_id
1 'polypeptide(L)'
;MHRTRGPNVAKIAKMTISVITFDLDNTLWDVEPALIKAEQVQQQWLLQHRPGAVDAFDQESLLEFKKSVWKRHPELLHHVSQMRTQMLYELQIAGGYSKEDAHIGAQQAFEVFLVARHKVVFYEEALGVLERLAQRYTLGALTNGNADIYKTDAAEYFDFAFSAEYMGASKPHPAMFQAALNQTGVAAEQIIHVGDDPEHDIRGARDMGMHTIWVNTRQKIWPDGDRADREVENLRQLPKAILDINDHR
;
A
#
# COMPACT_ATOMS: atom_id res chain seq x y z
N MET A 1 5.83 -63.77 20.46
CA MET A 1 5.22 -62.95 19.37
C MET A 1 5.27 -61.49 19.75
N HIS A 2 6.32 -60.77 19.31
CA HIS A 2 6.45 -59.31 19.52
C HIS A 2 5.84 -58.60 18.34
N ARG A 3 4.72 -57.87 18.56
CA ARG A 3 4.16 -56.96 17.59
C ARG A 3 4.98 -55.65 17.64
N THR A 4 5.79 -55.42 16.65
CA THR A 4 6.41 -54.11 16.38
C THR A 4 5.34 -53.13 15.91
N ARG A 5 5.04 -52.09 16.70
CA ARG A 5 4.23 -50.96 16.26
C ARG A 5 5.07 -50.17 15.24
N GLY A 6 4.58 -50.10 14.01
CA GLY A 6 5.15 -49.23 12.97
C GLY A 6 5.11 -47.76 13.39
N PRO A 7 5.96 -46.90 12.78
CA PRO A 7 6.01 -45.52 13.12
C PRO A 7 4.67 -44.84 12.88
N ASN A 8 4.19 -44.15 13.91
CA ASN A 8 3.00 -43.30 13.85
C ASN A 8 3.31 -42.12 12.91
N VAL A 9 2.86 -42.24 11.66
CA VAL A 9 2.92 -41.12 10.70
C VAL A 9 1.94 -40.07 11.20
N ALA A 10 2.45 -39.10 11.95
CA ALA A 10 1.65 -37.94 12.34
C ALA A 10 1.04 -37.35 11.05
N LYS A 11 -0.29 -37.37 10.98
CA LYS A 11 -1.05 -36.74 9.90
C LYS A 11 -0.68 -35.25 9.96
N ILE A 12 0.18 -34.80 9.05
CA ILE A 12 0.49 -33.37 8.91
C ILE A 12 -0.86 -32.68 8.68
N ALA A 13 -1.29 -31.92 9.66
CA ALA A 13 -2.52 -31.15 9.52
C ALA A 13 -2.33 -30.20 8.32
N LYS A 14 -3.23 -30.31 7.34
CA LYS A 14 -3.21 -29.44 6.17
C LYS A 14 -3.27 -27.99 6.66
N MET A 15 -2.19 -27.21 6.50
CA MET A 15 -2.14 -25.81 6.87
C MET A 15 -3.04 -25.03 5.91
N THR A 16 -4.06 -24.38 6.43
CA THR A 16 -5.02 -23.61 5.64
C THR A 16 -4.67 -22.12 5.69
N ILE A 17 -4.94 -21.39 4.63
CA ILE A 17 -4.86 -19.92 4.63
C ILE A 17 -5.79 -19.38 5.74
N SER A 18 -5.29 -18.45 6.52
CA SER A 18 -6.01 -17.79 7.61
C SER A 18 -5.92 -16.28 7.56
N VAL A 19 -4.94 -15.74 6.84
CA VAL A 19 -4.69 -14.30 6.71
C VAL A 19 -4.56 -13.93 5.24
N ILE A 20 -5.13 -12.79 4.86
CA ILE A 20 -4.94 -12.19 3.55
C ILE A 20 -4.46 -10.75 3.77
N THR A 21 -3.31 -10.41 3.21
CA THR A 21 -2.81 -9.04 3.22
C THR A 21 -2.96 -8.41 1.85
N PHE A 22 -3.30 -7.14 1.80
CA PHE A 22 -3.52 -6.38 0.57
C PHE A 22 -2.56 -5.21 0.46
N ASP A 23 -1.97 -5.01 -0.70
CA ASP A 23 -1.62 -3.67 -1.12
C ASP A 23 -2.90 -2.85 -1.36
N LEU A 24 -2.79 -1.53 -1.40
CA LEU A 24 -3.94 -0.64 -1.52
C LEU A 24 -4.05 0.01 -2.91
N ASP A 25 -3.07 0.86 -3.26
CA ASP A 25 -3.07 1.65 -4.49
C ASP A 25 -2.89 0.77 -5.74
N ASN A 26 -3.76 0.90 -6.72
CA ASN A 26 -3.85 0.06 -7.92
C ASN A 26 -4.22 -1.42 -7.67
N THR A 27 -4.38 -1.80 -6.40
CA THR A 27 -4.86 -3.13 -5.99
C THR A 27 -6.36 -3.10 -5.65
N LEU A 28 -6.80 -2.17 -4.78
CA LEU A 28 -8.20 -2.02 -4.39
C LEU A 28 -8.91 -0.87 -5.11
N TRP A 29 -8.17 0.10 -5.61
CA TRP A 29 -8.62 1.27 -6.38
C TRP A 29 -7.54 1.76 -7.33
N ASP A 30 -7.92 2.53 -8.35
CA ASP A 30 -6.97 3.31 -9.16
C ASP A 30 -6.50 4.53 -8.34
N VAL A 31 -5.20 4.61 -8.08
CA VAL A 31 -4.64 5.71 -7.29
C VAL A 31 -4.62 7.04 -8.03
N GLU A 32 -4.52 7.03 -9.36
CA GLU A 32 -4.28 8.22 -10.17
C GLU A 32 -5.39 9.28 -10.02
N PRO A 33 -6.70 8.96 -10.14
CA PRO A 33 -7.76 9.95 -9.93
C PRO A 33 -7.75 10.56 -8.53
N ALA A 34 -7.46 9.77 -7.49
CA ALA A 34 -7.41 10.25 -6.12
C ALA A 34 -6.23 11.22 -5.89
N LEU A 35 -5.05 10.91 -6.46
CA LEU A 35 -3.88 11.78 -6.39
C LEU A 35 -4.11 13.10 -7.15
N ILE A 36 -4.63 13.04 -8.38
CA ILE A 36 -4.93 14.24 -9.18
C ILE A 36 -5.90 15.13 -8.40
N LYS A 37 -6.97 14.56 -7.84
CA LYS A 37 -7.94 15.35 -7.08
C LYS A 37 -7.33 15.96 -5.83
N ALA A 38 -6.53 15.21 -5.08
CA ALA A 38 -5.86 15.70 -3.88
C ALA A 38 -4.87 16.84 -4.20
N GLU A 39 -4.11 16.72 -5.30
CA GLU A 39 -3.22 17.79 -5.76
C GLU A 39 -3.96 19.05 -6.20
N GLN A 40 -5.09 18.90 -6.90
CA GLN A 40 -5.94 20.04 -7.28
C GLN A 40 -6.47 20.78 -6.06
N VAL A 41 -6.97 20.07 -5.06
CA VAL A 41 -7.50 20.66 -3.83
C VAL A 41 -6.37 21.35 -3.04
N GLN A 42 -5.19 20.74 -2.93
CA GLN A 42 -4.02 21.35 -2.31
C GLN A 42 -3.57 22.61 -3.05
N GLN A 43 -3.52 22.58 -4.38
CA GLN A 43 -3.13 23.75 -5.18
C GLN A 43 -4.14 24.90 -5.01
N GLN A 44 -5.44 24.61 -5.00
CA GLN A 44 -6.47 25.63 -4.74
C GLN A 44 -6.29 26.26 -3.35
N TRP A 45 -5.99 25.46 -2.34
CA TRP A 45 -5.73 25.95 -1.00
C TRP A 45 -4.49 26.86 -0.96
N LEU A 46 -3.39 26.46 -1.64
CA LEU A 46 -2.16 27.28 -1.75
C LEU A 46 -2.43 28.62 -2.45
N LEU A 47 -3.20 28.62 -3.55
CA LEU A 47 -3.59 29.86 -4.25
C LEU A 47 -4.35 30.83 -3.35
N GLN A 48 -5.21 30.32 -2.48
CA GLN A 48 -6.03 31.14 -1.57
C GLN A 48 -5.29 31.63 -0.34
N HIS A 49 -4.39 30.82 0.22
CA HIS A 49 -3.78 31.08 1.52
C HIS A 49 -2.27 31.36 1.47
N ARG A 50 -1.61 30.94 0.39
CA ARG A 50 -0.16 31.03 0.20
C ARG A 50 0.19 31.37 -1.27
N PRO A 51 -0.39 32.45 -1.87
CA PRO A 51 -0.20 32.75 -3.29
C PRO A 51 1.28 32.91 -3.68
N GLY A 52 2.13 33.52 -2.82
CA GLY A 52 3.57 33.64 -3.09
C GLY A 52 4.28 32.30 -3.34
N ALA A 53 3.81 31.21 -2.72
CA ALA A 53 4.36 29.87 -2.97
C ALA A 53 4.01 29.36 -4.37
N VAL A 54 2.85 29.74 -4.91
CA VAL A 54 2.44 29.36 -6.26
C VAL A 54 3.13 30.22 -7.30
N ASP A 55 3.28 31.51 -7.04
CA ASP A 55 3.90 32.47 -7.95
C ASP A 55 5.43 32.34 -8.04
N ALA A 56 6.06 31.63 -7.09
CA ALA A 56 7.50 31.46 -7.03
C ALA A 56 8.10 30.67 -8.21
N PHE A 57 7.30 29.87 -8.88
CA PHE A 57 7.76 28.99 -9.95
C PHE A 57 6.74 28.92 -11.10
N ASP A 58 7.23 28.90 -12.33
CA ASP A 58 6.47 28.40 -13.49
C ASP A 58 6.44 26.85 -13.50
N GLN A 59 5.77 26.29 -14.49
CA GLN A 59 5.59 24.83 -14.56
C GLN A 59 6.91 24.06 -14.69
N GLU A 60 7.86 24.57 -15.48
CA GLU A 60 9.13 23.92 -15.73
C GLU A 60 10.06 24.00 -14.51
N SER A 61 10.22 25.19 -13.95
CA SER A 61 11.04 25.43 -12.75
C SER A 61 10.47 24.74 -11.51
N LEU A 62 9.14 24.60 -11.40
CA LEU A 62 8.50 23.83 -10.34
C LEU A 62 8.88 22.33 -10.41
N LEU A 63 8.94 21.75 -11.62
CA LEU A 63 9.35 20.35 -11.77
C LEU A 63 10.80 20.14 -11.34
N GLU A 64 11.71 21.04 -11.76
CA GLU A 64 13.12 20.98 -11.35
C GLU A 64 13.28 21.22 -9.84
N PHE A 65 12.51 22.15 -9.29
CA PHE A 65 12.47 22.38 -7.84
C PHE A 65 12.05 21.09 -7.10
N LYS A 66 10.96 20.45 -7.50
CA LYS A 66 10.50 19.18 -6.89
C LYS A 66 11.58 18.10 -6.94
N LYS A 67 12.22 17.91 -8.10
CA LYS A 67 13.34 16.95 -8.24
C LYS A 67 14.52 17.31 -7.32
N SER A 68 14.81 18.58 -7.14
CA SER A 68 15.90 19.03 -6.27
C SER A 68 15.61 18.76 -4.79
N VAL A 69 14.36 18.94 -4.34
CA VAL A 69 13.95 18.59 -2.98
C VAL A 69 14.14 17.10 -2.72
N TRP A 70 13.69 16.22 -3.62
CA TRP A 70 13.90 14.78 -3.52
C TRP A 70 15.40 14.42 -3.37
N LYS A 71 16.28 15.07 -4.14
CA LYS A 71 17.73 14.82 -4.07
C LYS A 71 18.36 15.27 -2.76
N ARG A 72 17.82 16.34 -2.13
CA ARG A 72 18.35 16.86 -0.86
C ARG A 72 17.90 16.08 0.36
N HIS A 73 16.80 15.32 0.26
CA HIS A 73 16.20 14.60 1.38
C HIS A 73 16.10 13.08 1.11
N PRO A 74 17.23 12.39 0.83
CA PRO A 74 17.22 10.95 0.57
C PRO A 74 16.75 10.15 1.79
N GLU A 75 16.86 10.68 3.00
CA GLU A 75 16.37 10.09 4.25
C GLU A 75 14.84 9.95 4.28
N LEU A 76 14.12 10.73 3.47
CA LEU A 76 12.66 10.70 3.37
C LEU A 76 12.13 9.75 2.29
N LEU A 77 12.98 8.94 1.67
CA LEU A 77 12.60 8.06 0.55
C LEU A 77 11.41 7.15 0.88
N HIS A 78 11.30 6.67 2.11
CA HIS A 78 10.21 5.80 2.59
C HIS A 78 9.12 6.56 3.35
N HIS A 79 9.24 7.89 3.45
CA HIS A 79 8.34 8.76 4.21
C HIS A 79 7.64 9.76 3.29
N VAL A 80 6.74 9.24 2.44
CA VAL A 80 6.10 10.03 1.37
C VAL A 80 5.31 11.24 1.88
N SER A 81 4.71 11.14 3.07
CA SER A 81 4.00 12.27 3.69
C SER A 81 4.97 13.33 4.18
N GLN A 82 6.07 12.92 4.82
CA GLN A 82 7.10 13.85 5.28
C GLN A 82 7.80 14.52 4.10
N MET A 83 8.11 13.78 3.03
CA MET A 83 8.66 14.32 1.80
C MET A 83 7.73 15.38 1.18
N ARG A 84 6.42 15.11 1.12
CA ARG A 84 5.44 16.08 0.61
C ARG A 84 5.38 17.33 1.48
N THR A 85 5.36 17.16 2.80
CA THR A 85 5.35 18.28 3.75
C THR A 85 6.62 19.11 3.64
N GLN A 86 7.77 18.47 3.51
CA GLN A 86 9.06 19.14 3.29
C GLN A 86 9.06 19.94 1.98
N MET A 87 8.54 19.36 0.91
CA MET A 87 8.40 20.03 -0.38
C MET A 87 7.50 21.28 -0.27
N LEU A 88 6.38 21.17 0.44
CA LEU A 88 5.45 22.28 0.68
C LEU A 88 6.09 23.39 1.54
N TYR A 89 6.91 23.00 2.52
CA TYR A 89 7.67 23.94 3.33
C TYR A 89 8.66 24.75 2.48
N GLU A 90 9.50 24.06 1.71
CA GLU A 90 10.51 24.74 0.88
C GLU A 90 9.87 25.59 -0.22
N LEU A 91 8.73 25.16 -0.78
CA LEU A 91 7.94 25.93 -1.74
C LEU A 91 7.50 27.28 -1.13
N GLN A 92 7.06 27.28 0.12
CA GLN A 92 6.63 28.50 0.81
C GLN A 92 7.83 29.38 1.20
N ILE A 93 8.97 28.79 1.58
CA ILE A 93 10.22 29.55 1.77
C ILE A 93 10.60 30.28 0.48
N ALA A 94 10.56 29.60 -0.67
CA ALA A 94 10.82 30.21 -1.98
C ALA A 94 9.81 31.32 -2.31
N GLY A 95 8.57 31.19 -1.87
CA GLY A 95 7.53 32.20 -1.98
C GLY A 95 7.63 33.38 -1.01
N GLY A 96 8.71 33.45 -0.20
CA GLY A 96 9.02 34.59 0.68
C GLY A 96 8.35 34.52 2.06
N TYR A 97 7.76 33.40 2.45
CA TYR A 97 7.19 33.24 3.79
C TYR A 97 8.29 33.02 4.84
N SER A 98 8.04 33.45 6.08
CA SER A 98 8.94 33.17 7.21
C SER A 98 9.03 31.66 7.46
N LYS A 99 10.07 31.18 8.13
CA LYS A 99 10.24 29.77 8.47
C LYS A 99 9.06 29.22 9.29
N GLU A 100 8.55 30.02 10.22
CA GLU A 100 7.41 29.67 11.07
C GLU A 100 6.11 29.56 10.25
N ASP A 101 5.81 30.59 9.43
CA ASP A 101 4.64 30.59 8.57
C ASP A 101 4.68 29.47 7.52
N ALA A 102 5.86 29.22 6.94
CA ALA A 102 6.08 28.16 5.97
C ALA A 102 5.86 26.76 6.59
N HIS A 103 6.30 26.56 7.83
CA HIS A 103 6.06 25.29 8.54
C HIS A 103 4.57 25.05 8.80
N ILE A 104 3.87 26.06 9.34
CA ILE A 104 2.41 25.99 9.59
C ILE A 104 1.66 25.79 8.28
N GLY A 105 1.98 26.56 7.25
CA GLY A 105 1.31 26.46 5.95
C GLY A 105 1.56 25.13 5.24
N ALA A 106 2.74 24.54 5.39
CA ALA A 106 3.06 23.23 4.82
C ALA A 106 2.20 22.12 5.46
N GLN A 107 2.06 22.14 6.77
CA GLN A 107 1.20 21.19 7.49
C GLN A 107 -0.26 21.33 7.07
N GLN A 108 -0.79 22.56 7.03
CA GLN A 108 -2.17 22.82 6.60
C GLN A 108 -2.43 22.38 5.15
N ALA A 109 -1.52 22.71 4.22
CA ALA A 109 -1.65 22.31 2.83
C ALA A 109 -1.56 20.78 2.67
N PHE A 110 -0.73 20.11 3.46
CA PHE A 110 -0.63 18.65 3.46
C PHE A 110 -1.90 18.01 4.04
N GLU A 111 -2.47 18.54 5.10
CA GLU A 111 -3.71 18.03 5.68
C GLU A 111 -4.88 18.09 4.67
N VAL A 112 -5.00 19.21 3.95
CA VAL A 112 -5.99 19.37 2.88
C VAL A 112 -5.79 18.34 1.77
N PHE A 113 -4.56 18.09 1.37
CA PHE A 113 -4.21 17.02 0.43
C PHE A 113 -4.64 15.65 0.97
N LEU A 114 -4.28 15.33 2.20
CA LEU A 114 -4.49 14.02 2.79
C LEU A 114 -5.97 13.67 2.95
N VAL A 115 -6.80 14.65 3.36
CA VAL A 115 -8.26 14.49 3.41
C VAL A 115 -8.85 14.14 2.04
N ALA A 116 -8.37 14.80 0.98
CA ALA A 116 -8.81 14.49 -0.39
C ALA A 116 -8.25 13.15 -0.89
N ARG A 117 -7.02 12.78 -0.51
CA ARG A 117 -6.34 11.53 -0.86
C ARG A 117 -7.07 10.28 -0.35
N HIS A 118 -7.76 10.38 0.77
CA HIS A 118 -8.55 9.26 1.31
C HIS A 118 -9.92 9.07 0.62
N LYS A 119 -10.33 9.99 -0.26
CA LYS A 119 -11.56 9.85 -1.06
C LYS A 119 -11.29 9.03 -2.32
N VAL A 120 -11.02 7.76 -2.12
CA VAL A 120 -10.75 6.81 -3.20
C VAL A 120 -12.05 6.27 -3.81
N VAL A 121 -11.98 5.85 -5.06
CA VAL A 121 -13.06 5.11 -5.73
C VAL A 121 -12.58 3.68 -5.91
N PHE A 122 -13.16 2.77 -5.13
CA PHE A 122 -12.81 1.35 -5.18
C PHE A 122 -13.13 0.76 -6.55
N TYR A 123 -12.33 -0.23 -6.97
CA TYR A 123 -12.69 -1.04 -8.13
C TYR A 123 -14.06 -1.71 -7.93
N GLU A 124 -14.75 -1.97 -9.03
CA GLU A 124 -16.03 -2.66 -9.01
C GLU A 124 -15.92 -3.96 -8.20
N GLU A 125 -16.85 -4.18 -7.28
CA GLU A 125 -16.92 -5.33 -6.38
C GLU A 125 -15.85 -5.44 -5.27
N ALA A 126 -14.88 -4.50 -5.19
CA ALA A 126 -13.84 -4.56 -4.18
C ALA A 126 -14.42 -4.68 -2.76
N LEU A 127 -15.35 -3.77 -2.39
CA LEU A 127 -15.97 -3.77 -1.06
C LEU A 127 -16.74 -5.07 -0.80
N GLY A 128 -17.54 -5.55 -1.76
CA GLY A 128 -18.28 -6.81 -1.60
C GLY A 128 -17.38 -8.05 -1.54
N VAL A 129 -16.19 -8.02 -2.15
CA VAL A 129 -15.18 -9.08 -2.00
C VAL A 129 -14.54 -9.01 -0.62
N LEU A 130 -14.13 -7.82 -0.17
CA LEU A 130 -13.54 -7.64 1.17
C LEU A 130 -14.50 -8.07 2.27
N GLU A 131 -15.78 -7.69 2.20
CA GLU A 131 -16.81 -8.12 3.13
C GLU A 131 -16.90 -9.66 3.25
N ARG A 132 -16.94 -10.37 2.11
CA ARG A 132 -16.98 -11.85 2.10
C ARG A 132 -15.70 -12.47 2.64
N LEU A 133 -14.53 -11.89 2.35
CA LEU A 133 -13.26 -12.41 2.84
C LEU A 133 -13.08 -12.17 4.33
N ALA A 134 -13.49 -11.01 4.87
CA ALA A 134 -13.42 -10.69 6.29
C ALA A 134 -14.25 -11.65 7.18
N GLN A 135 -15.26 -12.32 6.63
CA GLN A 135 -16.02 -13.35 7.35
C GLN A 135 -15.23 -14.64 7.62
N ARG A 136 -14.09 -14.85 6.95
CA ARG A 136 -13.34 -16.12 7.01
C ARG A 136 -11.84 -15.94 7.27
N TYR A 137 -11.32 -14.78 6.99
CA TYR A 137 -9.88 -14.48 7.04
C TYR A 137 -9.64 -13.20 7.83
N THR A 138 -8.55 -13.14 8.54
CA THR A 138 -8.00 -11.87 9.05
C THR A 138 -7.47 -11.06 7.87
N LEU A 139 -7.91 -9.83 7.71
CA LEU A 139 -7.45 -8.97 6.63
C LEU A 139 -6.47 -7.91 7.13
N GLY A 140 -5.36 -7.74 6.41
CA GLY A 140 -4.34 -6.72 6.69
C GLY A 140 -4.05 -5.85 5.46
N ALA A 141 -3.66 -4.59 5.67
CA ALA A 141 -3.20 -3.71 4.62
C ALA A 141 -1.67 -3.46 4.74
N LEU A 142 -0.93 -3.60 3.63
CA LEU A 142 0.52 -3.35 3.55
C LEU A 142 0.79 -2.39 2.38
N THR A 143 1.00 -1.10 2.66
CA THR A 143 1.08 -0.09 1.59
C THR A 143 2.40 0.69 1.58
N ASN A 144 2.93 0.93 0.37
CA ASN A 144 4.05 1.87 0.16
C ASN A 144 3.56 3.33 0.09
N GLY A 145 2.25 3.54 -0.08
CA GLY A 145 1.62 4.85 -0.12
C GLY A 145 1.25 5.40 1.25
N ASN A 146 0.56 6.54 1.23
CA ASN A 146 0.06 7.23 2.42
C ASN A 146 -1.47 7.20 2.55
N ALA A 147 -2.15 6.31 1.84
CA ALA A 147 -3.56 6.06 2.10
C ALA A 147 -3.72 5.32 3.44
N ASP A 148 -4.57 5.85 4.29
CA ASP A 148 -4.99 5.20 5.52
C ASP A 148 -6.29 4.45 5.24
N ILE A 149 -6.23 3.12 5.23
CA ILE A 149 -7.40 2.27 4.96
C ILE A 149 -8.55 2.55 5.92
N TYR A 150 -8.25 2.93 7.18
CA TYR A 150 -9.24 3.25 8.19
C TYR A 150 -9.98 4.57 7.96
N LYS A 151 -9.56 5.34 6.95
CA LYS A 151 -10.24 6.56 6.49
C LYS A 151 -10.99 6.38 5.17
N THR A 152 -11.21 5.14 4.78
CA THR A 152 -11.94 4.76 3.56
C THR A 152 -13.19 3.93 3.89
N ASP A 153 -14.02 3.67 2.88
CA ASP A 153 -15.23 2.85 3.04
C ASP A 153 -14.94 1.36 3.33
N ALA A 154 -13.67 0.94 3.28
CA ALA A 154 -13.25 -0.43 3.62
C ALA A 154 -12.74 -0.58 5.06
N ALA A 155 -12.78 0.48 5.88
CA ALA A 155 -12.21 0.51 7.23
C ALA A 155 -12.61 -0.68 8.12
N GLU A 156 -13.87 -1.07 8.06
CA GLU A 156 -14.43 -2.13 8.91
C GLU A 156 -13.96 -3.55 8.57
N TYR A 157 -13.37 -3.75 7.38
CA TYR A 157 -12.94 -5.08 6.93
C TYR A 157 -11.49 -5.42 7.34
N PHE A 158 -10.71 -4.43 7.78
CA PHE A 158 -9.29 -4.60 8.04
C PHE A 158 -8.98 -4.65 9.55
N ASP A 159 -8.30 -5.73 9.96
CA ASP A 159 -7.88 -5.94 11.34
C ASP A 159 -6.59 -5.19 11.69
N PHE A 160 -5.71 -4.99 10.70
CA PHE A 160 -4.45 -4.25 10.86
C PHE A 160 -4.00 -3.60 9.56
N ALA A 161 -3.13 -2.59 9.68
CA ALA A 161 -2.50 -1.92 8.55
C ALA A 161 -1.07 -1.49 8.89
N PHE A 162 -0.15 -1.66 7.94
CA PHE A 162 1.21 -1.15 8.00
C PHE A 162 1.54 -0.36 6.74
N SER A 163 2.20 0.78 6.92
CA SER A 163 2.68 1.62 5.81
C SER A 163 4.20 1.71 5.81
N ALA A 164 4.80 2.00 4.64
CA ALA A 164 6.22 2.25 4.52
C ALA A 164 6.69 3.38 5.45
N GLU A 165 5.87 4.41 5.60
CA GLU A 165 6.16 5.55 6.47
C GLU A 165 6.26 5.14 7.95
N TYR A 166 5.35 4.28 8.42
CA TYR A 166 5.39 3.76 9.79
C TYR A 166 6.56 2.82 10.03
N MET A 167 6.90 2.00 9.02
CA MET A 167 7.95 0.99 9.12
C MET A 167 9.36 1.52 8.82
N GLY A 168 9.47 2.73 8.22
CA GLY A 168 10.74 3.28 7.74
C GLY A 168 11.35 2.49 6.57
N ALA A 169 10.55 1.65 5.90
CA ALA A 169 10.97 0.80 4.79
C ALA A 169 9.79 0.46 3.88
N SER A 170 10.00 0.57 2.56
CA SER A 170 9.00 0.22 1.55
C SER A 170 9.14 -1.23 1.09
N LYS A 171 8.05 -1.90 0.73
CA LYS A 171 8.09 -3.15 -0.04
C LYS A 171 8.99 -2.96 -1.28
N PRO A 172 9.83 -3.91 -1.68
CA PRO A 172 9.88 -5.32 -1.25
C PRO A 172 10.70 -5.58 0.03
N HIS A 173 11.16 -4.55 0.77
CA HIS A 173 11.85 -4.77 2.04
C HIS A 173 10.97 -5.59 3.00
N PRO A 174 11.52 -6.58 3.73
CA PRO A 174 10.75 -7.54 4.52
C PRO A 174 9.98 -6.93 5.71
N ALA A 175 10.25 -5.70 6.10
CA ALA A 175 9.73 -5.10 7.34
C ALA A 175 8.19 -5.18 7.50
N MET A 176 7.42 -4.81 6.47
CA MET A 176 5.95 -4.86 6.54
C MET A 176 5.42 -6.29 6.55
N PHE A 177 6.00 -7.17 5.77
CA PHE A 177 5.62 -8.59 5.74
C PHE A 177 5.93 -9.26 7.09
N GLN A 178 7.11 -8.98 7.67
CA GLN A 178 7.47 -9.48 8.99
C GLN A 178 6.55 -8.91 10.08
N ALA A 179 6.14 -7.65 9.98
CA ALA A 179 5.17 -7.05 10.89
C ALA A 179 3.81 -7.77 10.83
N ALA A 180 3.35 -8.14 9.62
CA ALA A 180 2.13 -8.93 9.45
C ALA A 180 2.24 -10.34 10.08
N LEU A 181 3.38 -11.02 9.91
CA LEU A 181 3.66 -12.30 10.57
C LEU A 181 3.62 -12.15 12.09
N ASN A 182 4.27 -11.13 12.64
CA ASN A 182 4.31 -10.89 14.08
C ASN A 182 2.92 -10.52 14.63
N GLN A 183 2.15 -9.73 13.89
CA GLN A 183 0.80 -9.30 14.28
C GLN A 183 -0.18 -10.47 14.36
N THR A 184 -0.07 -11.41 13.42
CA THR A 184 -1.02 -12.50 13.30
C THR A 184 -0.57 -13.79 14.01
N GLY A 185 0.74 -13.95 14.23
CA GLY A 185 1.32 -15.13 14.87
C GLY A 185 1.22 -16.42 14.05
N VAL A 186 0.86 -16.35 12.78
CA VAL A 186 0.73 -17.52 11.88
C VAL A 186 2.01 -17.75 11.09
N ALA A 187 2.17 -18.94 10.52
CA ALA A 187 3.28 -19.24 9.62
C ALA A 187 3.05 -18.53 8.26
N ALA A 188 4.16 -18.20 7.57
CA ALA A 188 4.10 -17.45 6.31
C ALA A 188 3.23 -18.13 5.25
N GLU A 189 3.27 -19.46 5.20
CA GLU A 189 2.46 -20.29 4.29
C GLU A 189 0.95 -20.20 4.57
N GLN A 190 0.53 -19.62 5.68
CA GLN A 190 -0.88 -19.37 5.99
C GLN A 190 -1.35 -17.99 5.57
N ILE A 191 -0.47 -17.18 4.97
CA ILE A 191 -0.76 -15.84 4.49
C ILE A 191 -0.76 -15.81 2.97
N ILE A 192 -1.73 -15.13 2.38
CA ILE A 192 -1.71 -14.70 0.99
C ILE A 192 -1.50 -13.19 0.97
N HIS A 193 -0.52 -12.70 0.23
CA HIS A 193 -0.42 -11.29 -0.12
C HIS A 193 -1.01 -11.04 -1.51
N VAL A 194 -1.86 -10.02 -1.61
CA VAL A 194 -2.56 -9.60 -2.83
C VAL A 194 -2.06 -8.22 -3.21
N GLY A 195 -1.50 -8.05 -4.40
CA GLY A 195 -0.96 -6.77 -4.85
C GLY A 195 -0.83 -6.66 -6.37
N ASP A 196 -0.59 -5.43 -6.88
CA ASP A 196 -0.49 -5.17 -8.33
C ASP A 196 0.96 -5.06 -8.84
N ASP A 197 1.93 -4.95 -7.96
CA ASP A 197 3.33 -4.76 -8.34
C ASP A 197 4.14 -6.06 -8.23
N PRO A 198 4.67 -6.58 -9.38
CA PRO A 198 5.45 -7.82 -9.37
C PRO A 198 6.68 -7.81 -8.47
N GLU A 199 7.36 -6.67 -8.33
CA GLU A 199 8.58 -6.53 -7.53
C GLU A 199 8.24 -6.27 -6.05
N HIS A 200 7.42 -5.24 -5.80
CA HIS A 200 7.16 -4.80 -4.44
C HIS A 200 6.26 -5.76 -3.68
N ASP A 201 5.21 -6.25 -4.31
CA ASP A 201 4.23 -7.11 -3.65
C ASP A 201 4.57 -8.57 -3.79
N ILE A 202 4.70 -9.04 -5.03
CA ILE A 202 4.76 -10.47 -5.29
C ILE A 202 6.11 -11.05 -4.89
N ARG A 203 7.22 -10.44 -5.35
CA ARG A 203 8.55 -10.90 -4.96
C ARG A 203 8.77 -10.70 -3.45
N GLY A 204 8.42 -9.51 -2.91
CA GLY A 204 8.60 -9.23 -1.49
C GLY A 204 7.88 -10.22 -0.57
N ALA A 205 6.64 -10.58 -0.88
CA ALA A 205 5.87 -11.56 -0.09
C ALA A 205 6.40 -12.99 -0.25
N ARG A 206 6.79 -13.39 -1.47
CA ARG A 206 7.39 -14.72 -1.73
C ARG A 206 8.72 -14.92 -1.01
N ASP A 207 9.56 -13.91 -0.98
CA ASP A 207 10.85 -13.96 -0.25
C ASP A 207 10.64 -14.19 1.24
N MET A 208 9.44 -13.89 1.76
CA MET A 208 9.02 -14.20 3.14
C MET A 208 8.30 -15.55 3.29
N GLY A 209 8.15 -16.33 2.20
CA GLY A 209 7.45 -17.61 2.21
C GLY A 209 5.92 -17.52 2.16
N MET A 210 5.36 -16.34 1.91
CA MET A 210 3.92 -16.14 1.75
C MET A 210 3.46 -16.57 0.36
N HIS A 211 2.17 -16.92 0.24
CA HIS A 211 1.51 -17.06 -1.05
C HIS A 211 1.18 -15.69 -1.63
N THR A 212 1.02 -15.67 -2.96
CA THR A 212 0.84 -14.43 -3.69
C THR A 212 -0.27 -14.51 -4.73
N ILE A 213 -1.05 -13.43 -4.83
CA ILE A 213 -1.99 -13.22 -5.93
C ILE A 213 -1.68 -11.87 -6.57
N TRP A 214 -1.35 -11.90 -7.86
CA TRP A 214 -1.12 -10.71 -8.64
C TRP A 214 -2.42 -10.16 -9.21
N VAL A 215 -2.75 -8.91 -8.85
CA VAL A 215 -3.90 -8.18 -9.38
C VAL A 215 -3.48 -7.42 -10.62
N ASN A 216 -3.80 -7.94 -11.80
CA ASN A 216 -3.39 -7.41 -13.08
C ASN A 216 -4.56 -6.75 -13.85
N THR A 217 -5.20 -5.75 -13.24
CA THR A 217 -6.32 -5.02 -13.86
C THR A 217 -5.92 -4.25 -15.12
N ARG A 218 -4.63 -3.95 -15.28
CA ARG A 218 -4.09 -3.18 -16.42
C ARG A 218 -3.48 -4.05 -17.51
N GLN A 219 -3.64 -5.37 -17.45
CA GLN A 219 -3.10 -6.34 -18.42
C GLN A 219 -1.61 -6.15 -18.73
N LYS A 220 -0.82 -5.87 -17.70
CA LYS A 220 0.63 -5.76 -17.79
C LYS A 220 1.24 -7.12 -18.16
N ILE A 221 2.31 -7.11 -18.95
CA ILE A 221 3.10 -8.32 -19.19
C ILE A 221 3.91 -8.61 -17.92
N TRP A 222 3.88 -9.87 -17.48
CA TRP A 222 4.69 -10.28 -16.34
C TRP A 222 6.18 -10.09 -16.67
N PRO A 223 6.97 -9.42 -15.80
CA PRO A 223 8.41 -9.34 -15.98
C PRO A 223 9.05 -10.74 -15.87
N ASP A 224 10.27 -10.88 -16.38
CA ASP A 224 11.01 -12.13 -16.26
C ASP A 224 11.19 -12.56 -14.80
N GLY A 225 11.21 -13.87 -14.58
CA GLY A 225 11.38 -14.45 -13.24
C GLY A 225 10.17 -15.25 -12.75
N ASP A 226 10.19 -15.57 -11.47
CA ASP A 226 9.16 -16.38 -10.85
C ASP A 226 7.81 -15.65 -10.73
N ARG A 227 6.74 -16.29 -11.18
CA ARG A 227 5.39 -15.73 -11.18
C ARG A 227 4.70 -15.81 -9.81
N ALA A 228 3.64 -15.03 -9.63
CA ALA A 228 2.69 -15.19 -8.54
C ALA A 228 2.04 -16.59 -8.57
N ASP A 229 1.60 -17.10 -7.41
CA ASP A 229 0.86 -18.37 -7.35
C ASP A 229 -0.42 -18.32 -8.17
N ARG A 230 -1.07 -17.15 -8.20
CA ARG A 230 -2.24 -16.89 -9.06
C ARG A 230 -2.18 -15.46 -9.59
N GLU A 231 -2.84 -15.27 -10.75
CA GLU A 231 -3.09 -13.96 -11.35
C GLU A 231 -4.59 -13.75 -11.48
N VAL A 232 -5.07 -12.54 -11.22
CA VAL A 232 -6.46 -12.14 -11.40
C VAL A 232 -6.53 -10.81 -12.15
N GLU A 233 -7.44 -10.70 -13.09
CA GLU A 233 -7.65 -9.48 -13.89
C GLU A 233 -8.65 -8.52 -13.24
N ASN A 234 -9.42 -9.00 -12.26
CA ASN A 234 -10.36 -8.21 -11.47
C ASN A 234 -10.59 -8.90 -10.10
N LEU A 235 -11.09 -8.11 -9.14
CA LEU A 235 -11.23 -8.58 -7.76
C LEU A 235 -12.33 -9.64 -7.56
N ARG A 236 -13.29 -9.79 -8.48
CA ARG A 236 -14.31 -10.86 -8.44
C ARG A 236 -13.69 -12.25 -8.47
N GLN A 237 -12.50 -12.39 -9.04
CA GLN A 237 -11.78 -13.67 -9.17
C GLN A 237 -11.03 -14.05 -7.89
N LEU A 238 -10.80 -13.12 -6.93
CA LEU A 238 -10.04 -13.40 -5.71
C LEU A 238 -10.56 -14.58 -4.89
N PRO A 239 -11.88 -14.71 -4.59
CA PRO A 239 -12.35 -15.84 -3.78
C PRO A 239 -12.00 -17.20 -4.39
N LYS A 240 -12.08 -17.32 -5.72
CA LYS A 240 -11.69 -18.55 -6.41
C LYS A 240 -10.17 -18.75 -6.37
N ALA A 241 -9.38 -17.75 -6.65
CA ALA A 241 -7.93 -17.83 -6.61
C ALA A 241 -7.41 -18.28 -5.23
N ILE A 242 -8.02 -17.77 -4.15
CA ILE A 242 -7.70 -18.15 -2.77
C ILE A 242 -8.05 -19.64 -2.52
N LEU A 243 -9.22 -20.11 -2.96
CA LEU A 243 -9.60 -21.52 -2.85
C LEU A 243 -8.63 -22.41 -3.62
N ASP A 244 -8.28 -22.03 -4.84
CA ASP A 244 -7.33 -22.78 -5.67
C ASP A 244 -5.94 -22.91 -5.03
N ILE A 245 -5.48 -21.91 -4.25
CA ILE A 245 -4.24 -21.99 -3.46
C ILE A 245 -4.42 -22.97 -2.30
N ASN A 246 -5.56 -22.96 -1.60
CA ASN A 246 -5.85 -23.88 -0.50
C ASN A 246 -5.93 -25.36 -0.96
N ASP A 247 -6.45 -25.62 -2.16
CA ASP A 247 -6.72 -26.97 -2.64
C ASP A 247 -5.50 -27.67 -3.26
N HIS A 248 -4.51 -26.92 -3.76
CA HIS A 248 -3.30 -27.45 -4.37
C HIS A 248 -2.17 -27.79 -3.37
N ARG A 249 -2.49 -27.93 -2.08
CA ARG A 249 -1.57 -28.26 -0.98
C ARG A 249 -1.68 -29.71 -0.49
#